data_3525719cf1b08eadcdddd440ad0910e6
#
_entry.id   3525719cf1b08eadcdddd440ad0910e6
#
_cell.length_a   1.000
_cell.length_b   1.000
_cell.length_c   1.000
_cell.angle_alpha   90.00
_cell.angle_beta   90.00
_cell.angle_gamma   90.00
#
_symmetry.space_group_name_H-M   'P 1'
#
loop_
_entity.id
_entity.type
_entity.pdbx_description
1 polymer ?
#
loop_
_entity_poly.entity_id
_entity_poly.type
_entity_poly.pdbx_seq_one_letter_code
_entity_poly.pdbx_strand_id
1 'polypeptide(L)'
;HRDQLRLALELEADRMTHLSLSKDEFEKEIQVVMEERRWRTDDRPASLLYESLMATALQSHPYRHPVIGWMDDLQNMRVEDARLWYQHWYVPNNAILVVVGDVTGEEVHALAKQYFGAIPSRVLPERKPQDEAQQRGTRRVVVKAPSELPSVYLAFRVPKLKDPENDWEAYALEVLEGVLDGHEGARLEAG
;
A
#
# COMPACT_ATOMS: atom_id res chain seq x y z
N HIS A 1 13.19 -22.85 5.36
CA HIS A 1 14.20 -23.84 4.98
C HIS A 1 13.92 -24.34 3.55
N ARG A 2 14.96 -24.61 2.76
CA ARG A 2 14.86 -25.05 1.35
C ARG A 2 13.90 -26.22 1.17
N ASP A 3 13.97 -27.23 2.04
CA ASP A 3 13.14 -28.43 1.98
C ASP A 3 11.62 -28.13 2.11
N GLN A 4 11.25 -26.94 2.52
CA GLN A 4 9.85 -26.50 2.67
C GLN A 4 9.34 -25.73 1.44
N LEU A 5 10.17 -25.48 0.43
CA LEU A 5 9.78 -24.71 -0.75
C LEU A 5 8.55 -25.32 -1.42
N ARG A 6 8.56 -26.64 -1.59
CA ARG A 6 7.43 -27.37 -2.20
C ARG A 6 6.14 -27.18 -1.42
N LEU A 7 6.19 -27.37 -0.10
CA LEU A 7 5.02 -27.18 0.78
C LEU A 7 4.52 -25.71 0.75
N ALA A 8 5.44 -24.75 0.75
CA ALA A 8 5.07 -23.35 0.67
C ALA A 8 4.32 -23.01 -0.62
N LEU A 9 4.82 -23.49 -1.77
CA LEU A 9 4.16 -23.26 -3.07
C LEU A 9 2.82 -23.98 -3.19
N GLU A 10 2.71 -25.18 -2.61
CA GLU A 10 1.45 -25.93 -2.55
C GLU A 10 0.39 -25.17 -1.74
N LEU A 11 0.74 -24.70 -0.55
CA LEU A 11 -0.15 -23.92 0.31
C LEU A 11 -0.55 -22.56 -0.31
N GLU A 12 0.38 -21.91 -0.99
CA GLU A 12 0.08 -20.64 -1.68
C GLU A 12 -0.85 -20.84 -2.87
N ALA A 13 -0.69 -21.94 -3.62
CA ALA A 13 -1.57 -22.27 -4.73
C ALA A 13 -2.97 -22.67 -4.23
N ASP A 14 -3.05 -23.39 -3.13
CA ASP A 14 -4.32 -23.72 -2.46
C ASP A 14 -5.01 -22.45 -1.98
N ARG A 15 -4.29 -21.55 -1.32
CA ARG A 15 -4.80 -20.25 -0.89
C ARG A 15 -5.31 -19.39 -2.05
N MET A 16 -4.71 -19.51 -3.24
CA MET A 16 -5.16 -18.79 -4.43
C MET A 16 -6.50 -19.29 -4.98
N THR A 17 -6.88 -20.52 -4.68
CA THR A 17 -8.07 -21.17 -5.28
C THR A 17 -9.15 -21.52 -4.28
N HIS A 18 -8.77 -21.86 -3.05
CA HIS A 18 -9.68 -22.46 -2.08
C HIS A 18 -9.77 -21.67 -0.78
N LEU A 19 -9.32 -20.42 -0.75
CA LEU A 19 -9.43 -19.59 0.44
C LEU A 19 -10.90 -19.51 0.91
N SER A 20 -11.14 -19.99 2.11
CA SER A 20 -12.43 -19.90 2.77
C SER A 20 -12.49 -18.64 3.64
N LEU A 21 -13.35 -17.70 3.27
CA LEU A 21 -13.61 -16.50 4.07
C LEU A 21 -14.94 -16.72 4.79
N SER A 22 -14.89 -17.19 6.04
CA SER A 22 -16.10 -17.31 6.85
C SER A 22 -16.51 -15.95 7.41
N LYS A 23 -17.82 -15.78 7.66
CA LYS A 23 -18.33 -14.54 8.25
C LYS A 23 -17.79 -14.33 9.66
N ASP A 24 -17.75 -15.40 10.47
CA ASP A 24 -17.32 -15.32 11.87
C ASP A 24 -15.84 -14.96 12.01
N GLU A 25 -14.98 -15.46 11.12
CA GLU A 25 -13.58 -15.10 11.08
C GLU A 25 -13.37 -13.67 10.59
N PHE A 26 -14.11 -13.27 9.55
CA PHE A 26 -14.07 -11.90 9.05
C PHE A 26 -14.50 -10.88 10.11
N GLU A 27 -15.58 -11.15 10.85
CA GLU A 27 -16.07 -10.26 11.92
C GLU A 27 -15.06 -10.09 13.06
N LYS A 28 -14.25 -11.10 13.34
CA LYS A 28 -13.15 -10.98 14.30
C LYS A 28 -11.97 -10.19 13.72
N GLU A 29 -11.58 -10.50 12.49
CA GLU A 29 -10.44 -9.87 11.87
C GLU A 29 -10.66 -8.38 11.58
N ILE A 30 -11.86 -7.96 11.19
CA ILE A 30 -12.15 -6.55 10.99
C ILE A 30 -12.03 -5.74 12.29
N GLN A 31 -12.31 -6.34 13.46
CA GLN A 31 -12.06 -5.69 14.75
C GLN A 31 -10.56 -5.51 14.99
N VAL A 32 -9.74 -6.50 14.64
CA VAL A 32 -8.27 -6.39 14.73
C VAL A 32 -7.75 -5.26 13.85
N VAL A 33 -8.26 -5.16 12.61
CA VAL A 33 -7.88 -4.07 11.68
C VAL A 33 -8.32 -2.70 12.23
N MET A 34 -9.51 -2.59 12.83
CA MET A 34 -9.95 -1.35 13.45
C MET A 34 -9.09 -0.97 14.66
N GLU A 35 -8.65 -1.93 15.49
CA GLU A 35 -7.71 -1.67 16.59
C GLU A 35 -6.33 -1.28 16.05
N GLU A 36 -5.86 -1.92 14.98
CA GLU A 36 -4.62 -1.54 14.32
C GLU A 36 -4.68 -0.09 13.81
N ARG A 37 -5.81 0.33 13.22
CA ARG A 37 -6.02 1.71 12.81
C ARG A 37 -5.96 2.69 13.99
N ARG A 38 -6.64 2.38 15.11
CA ARG A 38 -6.58 3.20 16.31
C ARG A 38 -5.14 3.38 16.77
N TRP A 39 -4.44 2.28 16.95
CA TRP A 39 -3.07 2.29 17.45
C TRP A 39 -2.07 2.97 16.50
N ARG A 40 -2.21 2.78 15.19
CA ARG A 40 -1.26 3.33 14.20
C ARG A 40 -1.57 4.75 13.76
N THR A 41 -2.83 5.15 13.80
CA THR A 41 -3.28 6.41 13.22
C THR A 41 -4.00 7.28 14.27
N ASP A 42 -5.11 6.82 14.83
CA ASP A 42 -6.00 7.66 15.62
C ASP A 42 -5.36 8.11 16.94
N ASP A 43 -4.54 7.27 17.55
CA ASP A 43 -3.80 7.56 18.80
C ASP A 43 -2.46 8.27 18.56
N ARG A 44 -2.12 8.59 17.31
CA ARG A 44 -0.83 9.21 16.93
C ARG A 44 -1.05 10.55 16.22
N PRO A 45 -0.81 11.67 16.87
CA PRO A 45 -1.00 13.01 16.29
C PRO A 45 -0.30 13.22 14.96
N ALA A 46 0.94 12.74 14.82
CA ALA A 46 1.71 12.82 13.57
C ALA A 46 1.08 12.01 12.43
N SER A 47 0.53 10.83 12.73
CA SER A 47 -0.15 9.99 11.74
C SER A 47 -1.48 10.61 11.29
N LEU A 48 -2.26 11.17 12.21
CA LEU A 48 -3.47 11.93 11.90
C LEU A 48 -3.16 13.16 11.03
N LEU A 49 -2.06 13.86 11.32
CA LEU A 49 -1.63 15.00 10.53
C LEU A 49 -1.23 14.58 9.12
N TYR A 50 -0.47 13.48 8.97
CA TYR A 50 -0.07 12.94 7.67
C TYR A 50 -1.28 12.46 6.85
N GLU A 51 -2.20 11.72 7.46
CA GLU A 51 -3.45 11.28 6.81
C GLU A 51 -4.26 12.48 6.29
N SER A 52 -4.42 13.51 7.12
CA SER A 52 -5.12 14.73 6.76
C SER A 52 -4.40 15.52 5.66
N LEU A 53 -3.06 15.52 5.69
CA LEU A 53 -2.24 16.11 4.64
C LEU A 53 -2.50 15.42 3.29
N MET A 54 -2.44 14.09 3.23
CA MET A 54 -2.63 13.32 2.00
C MET A 54 -4.05 13.50 1.45
N ALA A 55 -5.06 13.46 2.31
CA ALA A 55 -6.46 13.68 1.94
C ALA A 55 -6.72 15.11 1.43
N THR A 56 -5.95 16.10 1.92
CA THR A 56 -6.04 17.50 1.49
C THR A 56 -5.21 17.77 0.23
N ALA A 57 -4.03 17.20 0.13
CA ALA A 57 -3.10 17.40 -0.99
C ALA A 57 -3.63 16.77 -2.29
N LEU A 58 -4.31 15.62 -2.20
CA LEU A 58 -4.81 14.85 -3.33
C LEU A 58 -6.35 14.90 -3.39
N GLN A 59 -6.90 15.25 -4.56
CA GLN A 59 -8.35 15.30 -4.77
C GLN A 59 -8.90 14.04 -5.44
N SER A 60 -8.22 13.56 -6.45
CA SER A 60 -8.66 12.42 -7.27
C SER A 60 -7.73 11.21 -7.17
N HIS A 61 -6.45 11.42 -6.93
CA HIS A 61 -5.50 10.32 -6.87
C HIS A 61 -5.82 9.38 -5.69
N PRO A 62 -5.77 8.04 -5.90
CA PRO A 62 -6.11 7.06 -4.85
C PRO A 62 -5.30 7.17 -3.56
N TYR A 63 -4.11 7.73 -3.58
CA TYR A 63 -3.26 7.93 -2.39
C TYR A 63 -3.83 8.94 -1.38
N ARG A 64 -4.95 9.60 -1.71
CA ARG A 64 -5.74 10.35 -0.73
C ARG A 64 -6.36 9.46 0.35
N HIS A 65 -6.54 8.18 0.06
CA HIS A 65 -7.09 7.21 1.00
C HIS A 65 -5.97 6.57 1.83
N PRO A 66 -6.14 6.46 3.14
CA PRO A 66 -5.17 5.76 3.98
C PRO A 66 -5.09 4.28 3.61
N VAL A 67 -3.89 3.68 3.71
CA VAL A 67 -3.66 2.27 3.35
C VAL A 67 -4.55 1.33 4.18
N ILE A 68 -4.72 1.63 5.47
CA ILE A 68 -5.57 0.82 6.35
C ILE A 68 -7.08 1.07 6.13
N GLY A 69 -7.45 2.10 5.38
CA GLY A 69 -8.83 2.53 5.16
C GLY A 69 -9.32 3.55 6.22
N TRP A 70 -10.42 4.22 5.89
CA TRP A 70 -11.11 5.09 6.85
C TRP A 70 -11.88 4.24 7.86
N MET A 71 -12.01 4.71 9.10
CA MET A 71 -12.74 3.99 10.15
C MET A 71 -14.18 3.69 9.74
N ASP A 72 -14.86 4.62 9.08
CA ASP A 72 -16.23 4.43 8.61
C ASP A 72 -16.33 3.31 7.55
N ASP A 73 -15.37 3.25 6.62
CA ASP A 73 -15.29 2.16 5.63
C ASP A 73 -15.09 0.81 6.32
N LEU A 74 -14.19 0.73 7.31
CA LEU A 74 -13.92 -0.49 8.07
C LEU A 74 -15.15 -0.96 8.86
N GLN A 75 -15.89 -0.04 9.48
CA GLN A 75 -17.10 -0.34 10.24
C GLN A 75 -18.24 -0.87 9.36
N ASN A 76 -18.28 -0.46 8.11
CA ASN A 76 -19.32 -0.83 7.15
C ASN A 76 -18.92 -2.00 6.24
N MET A 77 -17.64 -2.41 6.25
CA MET A 77 -17.11 -3.50 5.42
C MET A 77 -17.72 -4.84 5.83
N ARG A 78 -18.06 -5.66 4.84
CA ARG A 78 -18.66 -6.98 5.01
C ARG A 78 -17.81 -8.06 4.38
N VAL A 79 -18.01 -9.30 4.81
CA VAL A 79 -17.30 -10.45 4.25
C VAL A 79 -17.53 -10.60 2.75
N GLU A 80 -18.68 -10.17 2.24
CA GLU A 80 -19.02 -10.18 0.83
C GLU A 80 -18.08 -9.26 0.01
N ASP A 81 -17.70 -8.11 0.57
CA ASP A 81 -16.77 -7.17 -0.07
C ASP A 81 -15.38 -7.82 -0.22
N ALA A 82 -14.89 -8.47 0.84
CA ALA A 82 -13.63 -9.20 0.82
C ALA A 82 -13.66 -10.38 -0.15
N ARG A 83 -14.76 -11.14 -0.21
CA ARG A 83 -14.96 -12.24 -1.16
C ARG A 83 -14.97 -11.75 -2.60
N LEU A 84 -15.67 -10.67 -2.90
CA LEU A 84 -15.71 -10.06 -4.24
C LEU A 84 -14.33 -9.56 -4.65
N TRP A 85 -13.61 -8.90 -3.73
CA TRP A 85 -12.25 -8.44 -3.99
C TRP A 85 -11.31 -9.62 -4.30
N TYR A 86 -11.33 -10.66 -3.48
CA TYR A 86 -10.56 -11.88 -3.69
C TYR A 86 -10.88 -12.52 -5.04
N GLN A 87 -12.16 -12.68 -5.38
CA GLN A 87 -12.59 -13.27 -6.65
C GLN A 87 -12.12 -12.47 -7.87
N HIS A 88 -12.08 -11.15 -7.78
CA HIS A 88 -11.72 -10.29 -8.89
C HIS A 88 -10.21 -10.18 -9.10
N TRP A 89 -9.44 -10.10 -8.00
CA TRP A 89 -8.06 -9.68 -8.07
C TRP A 89 -7.04 -10.75 -7.71
N TYR A 90 -7.43 -11.76 -6.93
CA TYR A 90 -6.53 -12.81 -6.47
C TYR A 90 -6.51 -13.98 -7.45
N VAL A 91 -5.82 -13.78 -8.58
CA VAL A 91 -5.78 -14.71 -9.73
C VAL A 91 -4.38 -14.78 -10.32
N PRO A 92 -3.96 -15.89 -10.93
CA PRO A 92 -2.59 -16.09 -11.40
C PRO A 92 -2.11 -15.02 -12.38
N ASN A 93 -2.97 -14.59 -13.31
CA ASN A 93 -2.62 -13.57 -14.29
C ASN A 93 -2.60 -12.14 -13.75
N ASN A 94 -2.82 -11.95 -12.44
CA ASN A 94 -2.63 -10.70 -11.70
C ASN A 94 -1.66 -10.86 -10.54
N ALA A 95 -0.90 -11.94 -10.49
CA ALA A 95 0.03 -12.24 -9.41
C ALA A 95 1.47 -12.30 -9.91
N ILE A 96 2.40 -11.92 -9.05
CA ILE A 96 3.84 -12.10 -9.25
C ILE A 96 4.35 -12.97 -8.12
N LEU A 97 4.94 -14.11 -8.48
CA LEU A 97 5.59 -15.00 -7.52
C LEU A 97 7.06 -14.61 -7.38
N VAL A 98 7.47 -14.22 -6.19
CA VAL A 98 8.86 -13.94 -5.86
C VAL A 98 9.35 -14.96 -4.84
N VAL A 99 10.44 -15.64 -5.16
CA VAL A 99 11.08 -16.63 -4.28
C VAL A 99 12.51 -16.21 -4.04
N VAL A 100 12.89 -16.06 -2.77
CA VAL A 100 14.25 -15.70 -2.34
C VAL A 100 14.76 -16.74 -1.36
N GLY A 101 15.94 -17.29 -1.63
CA GLY A 101 16.58 -18.30 -0.78
C GLY A 101 17.59 -19.16 -1.52
N ASP A 102 18.01 -20.26 -0.91
CA ASP A 102 18.91 -21.26 -1.49
C ASP A 102 18.15 -22.16 -2.48
N VAL A 103 17.79 -21.61 -3.64
CA VAL A 103 17.00 -22.25 -4.69
C VAL A 103 17.52 -21.87 -6.07
N THR A 104 17.25 -22.68 -7.09
CA THR A 104 17.54 -22.34 -8.47
C THR A 104 16.28 -21.83 -9.18
N GLY A 105 16.44 -20.95 -10.17
CA GLY A 105 15.33 -20.45 -10.98
C GLY A 105 14.58 -21.57 -11.70
N GLU A 106 15.30 -22.61 -12.15
CA GLU A 106 14.72 -23.78 -12.82
C GLU A 106 13.83 -24.60 -11.88
N GLU A 107 14.29 -24.85 -10.65
CA GLU A 107 13.52 -25.56 -9.62
C GLU A 107 12.24 -24.78 -9.25
N VAL A 108 12.37 -23.47 -9.01
CA VAL A 108 11.22 -22.59 -8.71
C VAL A 108 10.23 -22.58 -9.86
N HIS A 109 10.71 -22.44 -11.11
CA HIS A 109 9.83 -22.42 -12.28
C HIS A 109 9.07 -23.75 -12.46
N ALA A 110 9.75 -24.90 -12.30
CA ALA A 110 9.14 -26.22 -12.40
C ALA A 110 8.03 -26.41 -11.35
N LEU A 111 8.31 -26.05 -10.09
CA LEU A 111 7.34 -26.11 -9.01
C LEU A 111 6.19 -25.12 -9.20
N ALA A 112 6.47 -23.88 -9.59
CA ALA A 112 5.44 -22.89 -9.88
C ALA A 112 4.50 -23.37 -10.99
N LYS A 113 5.04 -23.94 -12.07
CA LYS A 113 4.25 -24.54 -13.15
C LYS A 113 3.41 -25.73 -12.66
N GLN A 114 3.95 -26.55 -11.76
CA GLN A 114 3.24 -27.69 -11.18
C GLN A 114 2.03 -27.25 -10.36
N TYR A 115 2.18 -26.27 -9.48
CA TYR A 115 1.15 -25.88 -8.53
C TYR A 115 0.20 -24.79 -9.06
N PHE A 116 0.71 -23.81 -9.80
CA PHE A 116 -0.11 -22.70 -10.31
C PHE A 116 -0.53 -22.86 -11.76
N GLY A 117 0.17 -23.71 -12.56
CA GLY A 117 -0.04 -23.81 -14.01
C GLY A 117 -1.43 -24.31 -14.41
N ALA A 118 -2.13 -25.05 -13.54
CA ALA A 118 -3.48 -25.55 -13.79
C ALA A 118 -4.57 -24.55 -13.36
N ILE A 119 -4.22 -23.49 -12.61
CA ILE A 119 -5.19 -22.48 -12.15
C ILE A 119 -5.57 -21.58 -13.33
N PRO A 120 -6.87 -21.52 -13.68
CA PRO A 120 -7.29 -20.75 -14.86
C PRO A 120 -7.11 -19.24 -14.64
N SER A 121 -6.68 -18.56 -15.69
CA SER A 121 -6.71 -17.10 -15.74
C SER A 121 -8.15 -16.59 -15.75
N ARG A 122 -8.36 -15.35 -15.26
CA ARG A 122 -9.67 -14.68 -15.29
C ARG A 122 -9.56 -13.32 -15.97
N VAL A 123 -10.67 -12.83 -16.50
CA VAL A 123 -10.76 -11.45 -16.99
C VAL A 123 -10.68 -10.52 -15.79
N LEU A 124 -9.68 -9.65 -15.78
CA LEU A 124 -9.53 -8.65 -14.74
C LEU A 124 -10.50 -7.49 -14.97
N PRO A 125 -11.05 -6.91 -13.91
CA PRO A 125 -11.78 -5.65 -14.02
C PRO A 125 -10.89 -4.56 -14.63
N GLU A 126 -11.45 -3.75 -15.51
CA GLU A 126 -10.74 -2.61 -16.10
C GLU A 126 -10.38 -1.59 -15.01
N ARG A 127 -9.11 -1.28 -14.89
CA ARG A 127 -8.64 -0.20 -14.00
C ARG A 127 -8.74 1.13 -14.74
N LYS A 128 -9.62 1.99 -14.28
CA LYS A 128 -9.73 3.35 -14.81
C LYS A 128 -8.63 4.21 -14.20
N PRO A 129 -7.77 4.85 -15.02
CA PRO A 129 -6.77 5.77 -14.52
C PRO A 129 -7.45 6.95 -13.81
N GLN A 130 -6.86 7.36 -12.68
CA GLN A 130 -7.30 8.55 -11.93
C GLN A 130 -6.11 9.49 -11.82
N ASP A 131 -6.10 10.47 -12.70
CA ASP A 131 -5.10 11.51 -12.69
C ASP A 131 -5.47 12.60 -11.68
N GLU A 132 -4.50 13.06 -10.92
CA GLU A 132 -4.70 14.15 -9.98
C GLU A 132 -4.88 15.47 -10.71
N ALA A 133 -5.92 16.20 -10.32
CA ALA A 133 -6.20 17.53 -10.87
C ALA A 133 -5.06 18.52 -10.57
N GLN A 134 -4.84 19.48 -11.47
CA GLN A 134 -3.87 20.54 -11.24
C GLN A 134 -4.26 21.39 -10.03
N GLN A 135 -3.37 21.52 -9.08
CA GLN A 135 -3.56 22.40 -7.93
C GLN A 135 -3.46 23.86 -8.36
N ARG A 136 -4.49 24.65 -8.02
CA ARG A 136 -4.58 26.08 -8.41
C ARG A 136 -4.34 27.05 -7.26
N GLY A 137 -3.98 26.55 -6.08
CA GLY A 137 -3.72 27.40 -4.91
C GLY A 137 -3.28 26.57 -3.71
N THR A 138 -2.91 27.26 -2.64
CA THR A 138 -2.52 26.63 -1.38
C THR A 138 -3.73 25.96 -0.74
N ARG A 139 -3.56 24.73 -0.25
CA ARG A 139 -4.54 24.03 0.58
C ARG A 139 -3.98 23.96 1.99
N ARG A 140 -4.81 24.20 2.97
CA ARG A 140 -4.41 24.17 4.38
C ARG A 140 -5.43 23.42 5.22
N VAL A 141 -4.94 22.56 6.10
CA VAL A 141 -5.73 21.88 7.11
C VAL A 141 -5.07 22.06 8.47
N VAL A 142 -5.88 22.17 9.52
CA VAL A 142 -5.40 22.21 10.90
C VAL A 142 -6.02 21.02 11.62
N VAL A 143 -5.15 20.15 12.12
CA VAL A 143 -5.54 18.98 12.92
C VAL A 143 -5.33 19.31 14.39
N LYS A 144 -6.36 19.11 15.20
CA LYS A 144 -6.27 19.26 16.65
C LYS A 144 -6.20 17.87 17.28
N ALA A 145 -5.07 17.56 17.88
CA ALA A 145 -4.83 16.29 18.57
C ALA A 145 -3.94 16.55 19.80
N PRO A 146 -3.97 15.69 20.82
CA PRO A 146 -3.05 15.77 21.96
C PRO A 146 -1.60 15.66 21.49
N SER A 147 -0.82 16.73 21.65
CA SER A 147 0.60 16.78 21.27
C SER A 147 1.34 17.75 22.17
N GLU A 148 2.56 17.41 22.55
CA GLU A 148 3.40 18.27 23.37
C GLU A 148 3.88 19.50 22.60
N LEU A 149 4.16 19.33 21.30
CA LEU A 149 4.66 20.39 20.42
C LEU A 149 3.79 20.49 19.16
N PRO A 150 3.61 21.70 18.61
CA PRO A 150 2.99 21.88 17.32
C PRO A 150 3.89 21.34 16.21
N SER A 151 3.28 20.67 15.22
CA SER A 151 3.96 20.17 14.04
C SER A 151 3.40 20.81 12.77
N VAL A 152 4.25 21.04 11.79
CA VAL A 152 3.86 21.58 10.48
C VAL A 152 4.39 20.65 9.40
N TYR A 153 3.48 20.17 8.51
CA TYR A 153 3.83 19.39 7.34
C TYR A 153 3.53 20.21 6.08
N LEU A 154 4.53 20.33 5.24
CA LEU A 154 4.44 20.99 3.93
C LEU A 154 4.62 19.96 2.84
N ALA A 155 3.70 19.91 1.88
CA ALA A 155 3.77 19.03 0.74
C ALA A 155 3.74 19.80 -0.58
N PHE A 156 4.64 19.46 -1.47
CA PHE A 156 4.76 20.04 -2.81
C PHE A 156 4.64 18.95 -3.85
N ARG A 157 3.91 19.22 -4.93
CA ARG A 157 3.86 18.32 -6.07
C ARG A 157 5.13 18.49 -6.91
N VAL A 158 5.74 17.38 -7.22
CA VAL A 158 7.00 17.32 -7.97
C VAL A 158 6.85 16.35 -9.16
N PRO A 159 7.72 16.44 -10.17
CA PRO A 159 7.84 15.42 -11.21
C PRO A 159 8.05 14.05 -10.61
N LYS A 160 7.35 13.04 -11.13
CA LYS A 160 7.51 11.66 -10.69
C LYS A 160 8.46 10.90 -11.62
N LEU A 161 9.18 9.94 -11.07
CA LEU A 161 9.98 8.99 -11.81
C LEU A 161 9.06 8.05 -12.61
N LYS A 162 9.11 8.11 -13.93
CA LYS A 162 8.44 7.19 -14.86
C LYS A 162 9.43 6.43 -15.71
N ASP A 163 10.46 7.11 -16.15
CA ASP A 163 11.53 6.60 -16.97
C ASP A 163 12.88 6.84 -16.26
N PRO A 164 13.49 5.77 -15.69
CA PRO A 164 14.74 5.91 -14.94
C PRO A 164 15.91 6.50 -15.75
N GLU A 165 15.87 6.42 -17.07
CA GLU A 165 16.94 6.93 -17.93
C GLU A 165 16.76 8.41 -18.29
N ASN A 166 15.53 8.92 -18.30
CA ASN A 166 15.23 10.27 -18.80
C ASN A 166 14.70 11.23 -17.72
N ASP A 167 14.11 10.74 -16.63
CA ASP A 167 13.50 11.57 -15.58
C ASP A 167 14.54 12.04 -14.54
N TRP A 168 15.57 12.75 -14.98
CA TRP A 168 16.66 13.23 -14.11
C TRP A 168 16.19 14.17 -12.99
N GLU A 169 15.07 14.88 -13.19
CA GLU A 169 14.51 15.81 -12.21
C GLU A 169 14.10 15.10 -10.91
N ALA A 170 13.61 13.86 -10.99
CA ALA A 170 13.27 13.07 -9.82
C ALA A 170 14.51 12.80 -8.95
N TYR A 171 15.63 12.44 -9.56
CA TYR A 171 16.90 12.23 -8.86
C TYR A 171 17.49 13.54 -8.30
N ALA A 172 17.37 14.64 -9.04
CA ALA A 172 17.80 15.94 -8.56
C ALA A 172 17.01 16.40 -7.33
N LEU A 173 15.70 16.07 -7.28
CA LEU A 173 14.85 16.36 -6.13
C LEU A 173 15.20 15.51 -4.91
N GLU A 174 15.59 14.25 -5.08
CA GLU A 174 16.09 13.39 -4.01
C GLU A 174 17.39 13.94 -3.41
N VAL A 175 18.31 14.39 -4.25
CA VAL A 175 19.54 15.06 -3.79
C VAL A 175 19.21 16.37 -3.06
N LEU A 176 18.27 17.17 -3.59
CA LEU A 176 17.84 18.40 -2.94
C LEU A 176 17.20 18.15 -1.57
N GLU A 177 16.40 17.12 -1.44
CA GLU A 177 15.81 16.70 -0.15
C GLU A 177 16.92 16.38 0.85
N GLY A 178 17.91 15.56 0.46
CA GLY A 178 19.06 15.26 1.31
C GLY A 178 19.85 16.49 1.76
N VAL A 179 20.00 17.51 0.90
CA VAL A 179 20.66 18.78 1.27
C VAL A 179 19.82 19.61 2.24
N LEU A 180 18.48 19.58 2.12
CA LEU A 180 17.60 20.41 2.93
C LEU A 180 17.29 19.79 4.29
N ASP A 181 17.01 18.48 4.35
CA ASP A 181 16.44 17.82 5.55
C ASP A 181 16.88 16.35 5.74
N GLY A 182 17.77 15.83 4.92
CA GLY A 182 18.11 14.40 4.91
C GLY A 182 19.10 13.94 5.97
N HIS A 183 19.66 14.80 6.82
CA HIS A 183 20.67 14.44 7.84
C HIS A 183 20.86 15.58 8.86
N GLU A 184 21.47 15.28 10.02
CA GLU A 184 21.68 16.21 11.15
C GLU A 184 22.41 17.52 10.79
N GLY A 185 23.15 17.59 9.70
CA GLY A 185 23.80 18.79 9.20
C GLY A 185 23.06 19.45 8.04
N ALA A 186 21.82 19.03 7.77
CA ALA A 186 21.01 19.59 6.70
C ALA A 186 20.62 21.04 6.98
N ARG A 187 20.35 21.81 5.92
CA ARG A 187 20.17 23.27 6.03
C ARG A 187 18.98 23.70 6.85
N LEU A 188 17.92 22.90 6.91
CA LEU A 188 16.71 23.21 7.68
C LEU A 188 16.88 22.90 9.18
N GLU A 189 17.74 21.93 9.53
CA GLU A 189 18.02 21.62 10.93
C GLU A 189 19.11 22.54 11.53
N ALA A 190 20.01 23.06 10.70
CA ALA A 190 21.14 23.90 11.15
C ALA A 190 20.78 25.39 11.38
N GLY A 191 19.55 25.81 11.12
CA GLY A 191 19.01 27.16 11.27
C GLY A 191 18.09 27.29 12.43
#